data_62faf7b1228770e66b28c1cf253c8ab9
#
_entry.id   62faf7b1228770e66b28c1cf253c8ab9
#
_cell.length_a   1.000
_cell.length_b   1.000
_cell.length_c   1.000
_cell.angle_alpha   90.00
_cell.angle_beta   90.00
_cell.angle_gamma   90.00
#
_symmetry.space_group_name_H-M   'P 1'
#
loop_
_entity.id
_entity.type
_entity.pdbx_description
1 polymer ?
#
loop_
_entity_poly.entity_id
_entity_poly.type
_entity_poly.pdbx_seq_one_letter_code
_entity_poly.pdbx_strand_id
1 'polypeptide(L)'
;PESAAAASRTTANYSIPDIALVRQDGAVVNLRAELSDDRPVVLAFIYTSCTTVCPLTSHTLSELQSKLGADRDHVHLVSISIDPEQDTPARLREYAKTFDAGPEWQHYTGTRAASEAAQRAFDVYRGAKMDHSPATLVRPAPGAPWVRIGGFATADQLYAELPRSIAISTTTNSPTTTVSGGVMPAHAPMEDST
;
A
#
# COMPACT_ATOMS: atom_id res chain seq x y z
N PRO A 1 21.49 -23.81 -2.60
CA PRO A 1 20.95 -22.45 -2.55
C PRO A 1 19.74 -22.41 -3.48
N GLU A 2 18.53 -22.56 -2.89
CA GLU A 2 17.30 -22.32 -3.62
C GLU A 2 17.29 -20.87 -4.05
N SER A 3 17.37 -20.65 -5.35
CA SER A 3 17.14 -19.34 -5.95
C SER A 3 15.72 -18.92 -5.57
N ALA A 4 15.57 -17.86 -4.77
CA ALA A 4 14.29 -17.26 -4.55
C ALA A 4 13.69 -16.99 -5.93
N ALA A 5 12.56 -17.64 -6.24
CA ALA A 5 11.92 -17.49 -7.53
C ALA A 5 11.64 -15.99 -7.75
N ALA A 6 12.19 -15.43 -8.80
CA ALA A 6 11.99 -14.03 -9.15
C ALA A 6 10.49 -13.74 -9.23
N ALA A 7 10.06 -12.63 -8.66
CA ALA A 7 8.66 -12.22 -8.68
C ALA A 7 8.15 -12.17 -10.13
N SER A 8 7.05 -12.87 -10.41
CA SER A 8 6.46 -12.90 -11.74
C SER A 8 5.53 -11.70 -11.92
N ARG A 9 5.65 -10.98 -13.04
CA ARG A 9 4.79 -9.84 -13.38
C ARG A 9 3.86 -10.20 -14.53
N THR A 10 2.56 -10.09 -14.32
CA THR A 10 1.53 -10.30 -15.34
C THR A 10 0.47 -9.20 -15.27
N THR A 11 -0.29 -9.02 -16.34
CA THR A 11 -1.44 -8.10 -16.37
C THR A 11 -2.73 -8.88 -16.60
N ALA A 12 -3.80 -8.45 -15.92
CA ALA A 12 -5.11 -9.07 -16.04
C ALA A 12 -6.24 -8.06 -15.81
N ASN A 13 -7.41 -8.36 -16.34
CA ASN A 13 -8.65 -7.66 -15.99
C ASN A 13 -9.44 -8.53 -15.02
N TYR A 14 -9.73 -7.98 -13.85
CA TYR A 14 -10.54 -8.66 -12.83
C TYR A 14 -11.93 -8.04 -12.76
N SER A 15 -12.94 -8.90 -12.68
CA SER A 15 -14.32 -8.47 -12.42
C SER A 15 -14.54 -8.43 -10.91
N ILE A 16 -14.57 -7.23 -10.35
CA ILE A 16 -14.75 -7.05 -8.91
C ILE A 16 -16.16 -7.44 -8.51
N PRO A 17 -16.35 -8.39 -7.57
CA PRO A 17 -17.67 -8.85 -7.17
C PRO A 17 -18.39 -7.79 -6.35
N ASP A 18 -19.70 -7.80 -6.46
CA ASP A 18 -20.61 -7.00 -5.64
C ASP A 18 -20.89 -7.73 -4.32
N ILE A 19 -19.98 -7.58 -3.36
CA ILE A 19 -20.02 -8.26 -2.07
C ILE A 19 -19.79 -7.28 -0.93
N ALA A 20 -20.42 -7.59 0.22
CA ALA A 20 -20.20 -6.86 1.46
C ALA A 20 -18.98 -7.42 2.21
N LEU A 21 -18.09 -6.52 2.60
CA LEU A 21 -16.98 -6.78 3.52
C LEU A 21 -17.15 -5.92 4.77
N VAL A 22 -16.38 -6.23 5.80
CA VAL A 22 -16.31 -5.45 7.04
C VAL A 22 -14.90 -4.89 7.17
N ARG A 23 -14.78 -3.58 7.18
CA ARG A 23 -13.51 -2.88 7.35
C ARG A 23 -13.04 -2.95 8.81
N GLN A 24 -11.75 -2.76 9.07
CA GLN A 24 -11.17 -2.85 10.42
C GLN A 24 -11.81 -1.90 11.45
N ASP A 25 -12.47 -0.82 11.03
CA ASP A 25 -13.23 0.09 11.91
C ASP A 25 -14.64 -0.42 12.23
N GLY A 26 -15.07 -1.56 11.65
CA GLY A 26 -16.37 -2.16 11.81
C GLY A 26 -17.41 -1.72 10.77
N ALA A 27 -17.06 -0.82 9.86
CA ALA A 27 -17.98 -0.40 8.80
C ALA A 27 -18.23 -1.54 7.80
N VAL A 28 -19.50 -1.78 7.49
CA VAL A 28 -19.90 -2.68 6.39
C VAL A 28 -19.82 -1.90 5.09
N VAL A 29 -19.03 -2.39 4.16
CA VAL A 29 -18.72 -1.72 2.90
C VAL A 29 -18.91 -2.66 1.73
N ASN A 30 -19.11 -2.11 0.54
CA ASN A 30 -19.17 -2.88 -0.70
C ASN A 30 -17.78 -2.89 -1.35
N LEU A 31 -17.22 -4.07 -1.63
CA LEU A 31 -15.86 -4.20 -2.19
C LEU A 31 -15.70 -3.45 -3.51
N ARG A 32 -16.70 -3.54 -4.41
CA ARG A 32 -16.64 -2.83 -5.70
C ARG A 32 -16.61 -1.32 -5.50
N ALA A 33 -17.41 -0.79 -4.57
CA ALA A 33 -17.43 0.63 -4.26
C ALA A 33 -16.12 1.09 -3.63
N GLU A 34 -15.56 0.32 -2.67
CA GLU A 34 -14.26 0.63 -2.04
C GLU A 34 -13.11 0.68 -3.05
N LEU A 35 -13.15 -0.19 -4.06
CA LEU A 35 -12.12 -0.22 -5.10
C LEU A 35 -12.42 0.70 -6.31
N SER A 36 -13.52 1.47 -6.28
CA SER A 36 -13.94 2.34 -7.40
C SER A 36 -13.53 3.79 -7.24
N ASP A 37 -12.77 4.14 -6.21
CA ASP A 37 -12.23 5.49 -6.08
C ASP A 37 -11.19 5.79 -7.17
N ASP A 38 -10.88 7.07 -7.37
CA ASP A 38 -9.99 7.53 -8.44
C ASP A 38 -8.51 7.26 -8.15
N ARG A 39 -8.20 6.72 -6.97
CA ARG A 39 -6.83 6.42 -6.56
C ARG A 39 -6.30 5.14 -7.21
N PRO A 40 -5.00 5.05 -7.47
CA PRO A 40 -4.34 3.76 -7.65
C PRO A 40 -4.60 2.85 -6.45
N VAL A 41 -4.77 1.56 -6.70
CA VAL A 41 -5.01 0.56 -5.65
C VAL A 41 -3.85 -0.42 -5.61
N VAL A 42 -3.35 -0.69 -4.42
CA VAL A 42 -2.42 -1.80 -4.15
C VAL A 42 -3.10 -2.78 -3.20
N LEU A 43 -3.36 -3.99 -3.66
CA LEU A 43 -4.15 -4.98 -2.94
C LEU A 43 -3.35 -6.24 -2.65
N ALA A 44 -3.44 -6.73 -1.41
CA ALA A 44 -2.89 -8.00 -1.00
C ALA A 44 -3.93 -8.81 -0.21
N PHE A 45 -3.80 -10.14 -0.27
CA PHE A 45 -4.56 -11.06 0.56
C PHE A 45 -3.70 -11.55 1.72
N ILE A 46 -4.24 -11.52 2.92
CA ILE A 46 -3.51 -11.85 4.17
C ILE A 46 -4.37 -12.71 5.10
N TYR A 47 -3.76 -13.24 6.15
CA TYR A 47 -4.45 -13.66 7.37
C TYR A 47 -3.55 -13.42 8.59
N THR A 48 -4.14 -12.97 9.70
CA THR A 48 -3.36 -12.42 10.83
C THR A 48 -2.56 -13.49 11.60
N SER A 49 -2.97 -14.76 11.53
CA SER A 49 -2.28 -15.88 12.15
C SER A 49 -1.14 -16.47 11.31
N CYS A 50 -0.89 -15.93 10.12
CA CYS A 50 0.25 -16.30 9.28
C CYS A 50 1.57 -15.82 9.92
N THR A 51 2.55 -16.71 10.01
CA THR A 51 3.87 -16.39 10.60
C THR A 51 4.99 -16.31 9.55
N THR A 52 4.69 -16.49 8.28
CA THR A 52 5.67 -16.58 7.19
C THR A 52 5.46 -15.54 6.11
N VAL A 53 4.54 -15.79 5.17
CA VAL A 53 4.38 -14.98 3.95
C VAL A 53 3.64 -13.65 4.18
N CYS A 54 2.59 -13.63 5.03
CA CYS A 54 1.78 -12.42 5.23
C CYS A 54 2.55 -11.29 5.93
N PRO A 55 3.38 -11.56 6.98
CA PRO A 55 4.22 -10.51 7.55
C PRO A 55 5.19 -9.87 6.55
N LEU A 56 5.78 -10.65 5.64
CA LEU A 56 6.67 -10.14 4.61
C LEU A 56 5.91 -9.24 3.62
N THR A 57 4.73 -9.68 3.16
CA THR A 57 3.88 -8.86 2.28
C THR A 57 3.45 -7.56 2.98
N SER A 58 3.02 -7.63 4.24
CA SER A 58 2.62 -6.45 5.00
C SER A 58 3.80 -5.51 5.28
N HIS A 59 4.99 -6.03 5.52
CA HIS A 59 6.20 -5.23 5.65
C HIS A 59 6.50 -4.48 4.35
N THR A 60 6.40 -5.14 3.20
CA THR A 60 6.55 -4.49 1.88
C THR A 60 5.54 -3.35 1.68
N LEU A 61 4.28 -3.51 2.12
CA LEU A 61 3.29 -2.43 2.04
C LEU A 61 3.61 -1.28 3.01
N SER A 62 4.15 -1.56 4.20
CA SER A 62 4.64 -0.53 5.14
C SER A 62 5.82 0.24 4.55
N GLU A 63 6.77 -0.44 3.90
CA GLU A 63 7.87 0.20 3.17
C GLU A 63 7.36 1.05 2.00
N LEU A 64 6.36 0.56 1.26
CA LEU A 64 5.72 1.33 0.18
C LEU A 64 5.07 2.60 0.73
N GLN A 65 4.32 2.50 1.83
CA GLN A 65 3.71 3.63 2.53
C GLN A 65 4.77 4.68 2.93
N SER A 66 5.88 4.22 3.48
CA SER A 66 7.01 5.09 3.85
C SER A 66 7.64 5.76 2.62
N LYS A 67 7.77 5.03 1.53
CA LYS A 67 8.31 5.53 0.26
C LYS A 67 7.40 6.55 -0.41
N LEU A 68 6.08 6.39 -0.30
CA LEU A 68 5.09 7.36 -0.78
C LEU A 68 5.15 8.68 0.00
N GLY A 69 5.52 8.65 1.28
CA GLY A 69 5.68 9.83 2.10
C GLY A 69 4.44 10.72 2.14
N ALA A 70 4.55 11.95 1.65
CA ALA A 70 3.45 12.91 1.57
C ALA A 70 2.36 12.52 0.55
N ASP A 71 2.69 11.69 -0.43
CA ASP A 71 1.75 11.28 -1.50
C ASP A 71 0.98 10.00 -1.14
N ARG A 72 1.16 9.44 0.05
CA ARG A 72 0.49 8.20 0.48
C ARG A 72 -1.03 8.28 0.42
N ASP A 73 -1.62 9.43 0.73
CA ASP A 73 -3.08 9.65 0.71
C ASP A 73 -3.66 9.57 -0.72
N HIS A 74 -2.81 9.65 -1.74
CA HIS A 74 -3.17 9.50 -3.14
C HIS A 74 -3.15 8.05 -3.63
N VAL A 75 -2.85 7.09 -2.76
CA VAL A 75 -2.84 5.65 -3.07
C VAL A 75 -3.74 4.93 -2.07
N HIS A 76 -4.53 3.98 -2.52
CA HIS A 76 -5.35 3.13 -1.67
C HIS A 76 -4.65 1.79 -1.46
N LEU A 77 -4.14 1.54 -0.26
CA LEU A 77 -3.58 0.25 0.13
C LEU A 77 -4.69 -0.61 0.75
N VAL A 78 -4.80 -1.84 0.29
CA VAL A 78 -5.89 -2.75 0.64
C VAL A 78 -5.35 -4.11 1.07
N SER A 79 -5.74 -4.58 2.24
CA SER A 79 -5.49 -5.93 2.71
C SER A 79 -6.81 -6.64 2.97
N ILE A 80 -7.06 -7.78 2.29
CA ILE A 80 -8.28 -8.58 2.47
C ILE A 80 -7.93 -9.88 3.16
N SER A 81 -8.62 -10.18 4.28
CA SER A 81 -8.42 -11.43 4.99
C SER A 81 -8.96 -12.63 4.22
N ILE A 82 -8.17 -13.71 4.17
CA ILE A 82 -8.59 -15.02 3.68
C ILE A 82 -9.05 -15.96 4.81
N ASP A 83 -9.01 -15.51 6.06
CA ASP A 83 -9.42 -16.26 7.27
C ASP A 83 -10.43 -15.47 8.12
N PRO A 84 -11.61 -15.12 7.56
CA PRO A 84 -12.56 -14.23 8.22
C PRO A 84 -13.15 -14.81 9.50
N GLU A 85 -13.06 -16.12 9.73
CA GLU A 85 -13.49 -16.76 10.97
C GLU A 85 -12.60 -16.39 12.16
N GLN A 86 -11.31 -16.12 11.91
CA GLN A 86 -10.33 -15.72 12.91
C GLN A 86 -10.06 -14.21 12.88
N ASP A 87 -10.09 -13.61 11.71
CA ASP A 87 -9.72 -12.22 11.50
C ASP A 87 -10.92 -11.29 11.69
N THR A 88 -11.25 -11.02 12.95
CA THR A 88 -12.25 -10.01 13.32
C THR A 88 -11.74 -8.59 12.99
N PRO A 89 -12.63 -7.58 12.86
CA PRO A 89 -12.20 -6.18 12.71
C PRO A 89 -11.23 -5.72 13.80
N ALA A 90 -11.42 -6.19 15.05
CA ALA A 90 -10.50 -5.88 16.14
C ALA A 90 -9.10 -6.47 15.92
N ARG A 91 -9.00 -7.73 15.48
CA ARG A 91 -7.71 -8.35 15.16
C ARG A 91 -7.03 -7.67 13.97
N LEU A 92 -7.78 -7.28 12.97
CA LEU A 92 -7.24 -6.52 11.83
C LEU A 92 -6.70 -5.16 12.25
N ARG A 93 -7.35 -4.46 13.20
CA ARG A 93 -6.82 -3.20 13.78
C ARG A 93 -5.48 -3.41 14.49
N GLU A 94 -5.36 -4.45 15.30
CA GLU A 94 -4.11 -4.76 15.99
C GLU A 94 -3.00 -5.17 14.99
N TYR A 95 -3.37 -5.95 13.98
CA TYR A 95 -2.45 -6.32 12.90
C TYR A 95 -1.96 -5.07 12.14
N ALA A 96 -2.86 -4.17 11.76
CA ALA A 96 -2.54 -2.91 11.09
C ALA A 96 -1.56 -2.05 11.90
N LYS A 97 -1.73 -1.96 13.21
CA LYS A 97 -0.81 -1.24 14.12
C LYS A 97 0.59 -1.84 14.10
N THR A 98 0.73 -3.16 13.98
CA THR A 98 2.03 -3.84 13.95
C THR A 98 2.89 -3.38 12.76
N PHE A 99 2.25 -2.90 11.69
CA PHE A 99 2.91 -2.43 10.47
C PHE A 99 2.80 -0.91 10.27
N ASP A 100 2.41 -0.16 11.31
CA ASP A 100 2.23 1.29 11.26
C ASP A 100 1.33 1.74 10.09
N ALA A 101 0.25 0.98 9.84
CA ALA A 101 -0.68 1.25 8.76
C ALA A 101 -1.37 2.60 8.96
N GLY A 102 -1.22 3.50 7.98
CA GLY A 102 -1.89 4.79 7.94
C GLY A 102 -3.36 4.69 7.48
N PRO A 103 -4.08 5.81 7.45
CA PRO A 103 -5.49 5.85 7.08
C PRO A 103 -5.74 5.43 5.62
N GLU A 104 -4.75 5.54 4.75
CA GLU A 104 -4.79 5.10 3.36
C GLU A 104 -4.72 3.59 3.18
N TRP A 105 -4.32 2.86 4.23
CA TRP A 105 -4.20 1.41 4.21
C TRP A 105 -5.34 0.75 5.00
N GLN A 106 -6.32 0.24 4.27
CA GLN A 106 -7.52 -0.37 4.80
C GLN A 106 -7.41 -1.90 4.85
N HIS A 107 -7.94 -2.49 5.93
CA HIS A 107 -7.97 -3.93 6.13
C HIS A 107 -9.43 -4.40 6.19
N TYR A 108 -9.73 -5.51 5.52
CA TYR A 108 -11.09 -6.01 5.36
C TYR A 108 -11.19 -7.48 5.76
N THR A 109 -12.32 -7.80 6.37
CA THR A 109 -12.80 -9.15 6.65
C THR A 109 -14.24 -9.28 6.16
N GLY A 110 -14.96 -10.34 6.53
CA GLY A 110 -16.35 -10.51 6.13
C GLY A 110 -16.86 -11.89 6.44
N THR A 111 -17.85 -12.35 5.67
CA THR A 111 -18.26 -13.75 5.71
C THR A 111 -17.27 -14.63 4.94
N ARG A 112 -17.24 -15.93 5.23
CA ARG A 112 -16.44 -16.89 4.45
C ARG A 112 -16.77 -16.80 2.96
N ALA A 113 -18.06 -16.78 2.60
CA ALA A 113 -18.49 -16.69 1.21
C ALA A 113 -17.99 -15.41 0.52
N ALA A 114 -18.01 -14.26 1.20
CA ALA A 114 -17.50 -12.99 0.67
C ALA A 114 -15.98 -13.03 0.49
N SER A 115 -15.24 -13.56 1.46
CA SER A 115 -13.78 -13.73 1.36
C SER A 115 -13.40 -14.65 0.19
N GLU A 116 -14.05 -15.80 0.05
CA GLU A 116 -13.80 -16.72 -1.07
C GLU A 116 -14.16 -16.07 -2.42
N ALA A 117 -15.27 -15.31 -2.50
CA ALA A 117 -15.66 -14.60 -3.72
C ALA A 117 -14.60 -13.57 -4.12
N ALA A 118 -14.07 -12.80 -3.16
CA ALA A 118 -12.96 -11.88 -3.41
C ALA A 118 -11.71 -12.61 -3.91
N GLN A 119 -11.31 -13.69 -3.24
CA GLN A 119 -10.15 -14.48 -3.62
C GLN A 119 -10.28 -15.07 -5.04
N ARG A 120 -11.46 -15.59 -5.40
CA ARG A 120 -11.73 -16.13 -6.74
C ARG A 120 -11.70 -15.05 -7.82
N ALA A 121 -12.25 -13.87 -7.51
CA ALA A 121 -12.27 -12.74 -8.43
C ALA A 121 -10.86 -12.29 -8.84
N PHE A 122 -9.91 -12.38 -7.92
CA PHE A 122 -8.50 -12.02 -8.15
C PHE A 122 -7.59 -13.22 -8.43
N ASP A 123 -8.16 -14.40 -8.66
CA ASP A 123 -7.42 -15.64 -8.94
C ASP A 123 -6.36 -15.99 -7.89
N VAL A 124 -6.69 -15.79 -6.60
CA VAL A 124 -5.81 -16.15 -5.47
C VAL A 124 -6.37 -17.27 -4.60
N TYR A 125 -7.58 -17.73 -4.86
CA TYR A 125 -8.20 -18.81 -4.11
C TYR A 125 -7.46 -20.15 -4.36
N ARG A 126 -7.04 -20.81 -3.27
CA ARG A 126 -6.32 -22.10 -3.33
C ARG A 126 -6.94 -23.17 -2.45
N GLY A 127 -8.16 -22.97 -1.95
CA GLY A 127 -8.84 -23.90 -1.04
C GLY A 127 -8.39 -23.68 0.41
N ALA A 128 -7.37 -24.38 0.87
CA ALA A 128 -6.87 -24.19 2.23
C ALA A 128 -5.98 -22.94 2.33
N LYS A 129 -6.13 -22.19 3.44
CA LYS A 129 -5.33 -20.99 3.69
C LYS A 129 -3.81 -21.23 3.74
N MET A 130 -3.41 -22.46 4.09
CA MET A 130 -1.99 -22.85 4.13
C MET A 130 -1.38 -22.96 2.73
N ASP A 131 -2.19 -23.13 1.69
CA ASP A 131 -1.76 -23.17 0.28
C ASP A 131 -1.72 -21.77 -0.36
N HIS A 132 -2.00 -20.73 0.43
CA HIS A 132 -1.97 -19.36 -0.04
C HIS A 132 -0.56 -18.95 -0.49
N SER A 133 -0.45 -18.57 -1.76
CA SER A 133 0.79 -18.07 -2.34
C SER A 133 0.78 -16.54 -2.35
N PRO A 134 1.87 -15.88 -1.98
CA PRO A 134 1.93 -14.42 -1.96
C PRO A 134 1.71 -13.86 -3.37
N ALA A 135 0.87 -12.85 -3.46
CA ALA A 135 0.67 -12.05 -4.66
C ALA A 135 0.20 -10.66 -4.25
N THR A 136 0.76 -9.65 -4.89
CA THR A 136 0.31 -8.26 -4.75
C THR A 136 -0.23 -7.78 -6.08
N LEU A 137 -1.37 -7.12 -6.04
CA LEU A 137 -2.07 -6.64 -7.23
C LEU A 137 -2.07 -5.11 -7.20
N VAL A 138 -1.72 -4.49 -8.33
CA VAL A 138 -1.71 -3.03 -8.48
C VAL A 138 -2.63 -2.64 -9.61
N ARG A 139 -3.59 -1.75 -9.33
CA ARG A 139 -4.36 -1.05 -10.36
C ARG A 139 -3.85 0.39 -10.43
N PRO A 140 -3.12 0.78 -11.48
CA PRO A 140 -2.47 2.09 -11.53
C PRO A 140 -3.44 3.27 -11.71
N ALA A 141 -4.62 3.02 -12.27
CA ALA A 141 -5.66 4.04 -12.47
C ALA A 141 -7.04 3.38 -12.59
N PRO A 142 -8.14 4.13 -12.41
CA PRO A 142 -9.50 3.64 -12.70
C PRO A 142 -9.62 3.09 -14.11
N GLY A 143 -10.19 1.90 -14.25
CA GLY A 143 -10.37 1.23 -15.55
C GLY A 143 -9.11 0.64 -16.17
N ALA A 144 -7.94 0.87 -15.61
CA ALA A 144 -6.72 0.24 -16.09
C ALA A 144 -6.67 -1.27 -15.74
N PRO A 145 -5.98 -2.09 -16.55
CA PRO A 145 -5.68 -3.46 -16.18
C PRO A 145 -4.89 -3.53 -14.86
N TRP A 146 -5.14 -4.57 -14.10
CA TRP A 146 -4.37 -4.86 -12.90
C TRP A 146 -3.02 -5.49 -13.26
N VAL A 147 -1.99 -5.04 -12.59
CA VAL A 147 -0.68 -5.70 -12.58
C VAL A 147 -0.64 -6.66 -11.41
N ARG A 148 -0.37 -7.92 -11.66
CA ARG A 148 -0.17 -8.95 -10.65
C ARG A 148 1.32 -9.23 -10.51
N ILE A 149 1.83 -9.12 -9.30
CA ILE A 149 3.19 -9.52 -8.94
C ILE A 149 3.06 -10.76 -8.06
N GLY A 150 3.34 -11.92 -8.63
CA GLY A 150 3.33 -13.21 -7.94
C GLY A 150 4.65 -13.45 -7.23
N GLY A 151 4.60 -14.00 -6.03
CA GLY A 151 5.75 -14.10 -5.14
C GLY A 151 5.90 -12.86 -4.25
N PHE A 152 7.10 -12.64 -3.71
CA PHE A 152 7.39 -11.50 -2.85
C PHE A 152 7.78 -10.30 -3.71
N ALA A 153 6.86 -9.33 -3.80
CA ALA A 153 7.15 -8.02 -4.38
C ALA A 153 8.05 -7.21 -3.43
N THR A 154 8.87 -6.32 -3.98
CA THR A 154 9.53 -5.27 -3.21
C THR A 154 8.74 -3.97 -3.26
N ALA A 155 8.94 -3.07 -2.30
CA ALA A 155 8.33 -1.75 -2.31
C ALA A 155 8.69 -0.96 -3.59
N ASP A 156 9.91 -1.10 -4.10
CA ASP A 156 10.35 -0.47 -5.35
C ASP A 156 9.59 -1.00 -6.56
N GLN A 157 9.35 -2.31 -6.63
CA GLN A 157 8.56 -2.91 -7.70
C GLN A 157 7.11 -2.41 -7.67
N LEU A 158 6.49 -2.35 -6.50
CA LEU A 158 5.12 -1.83 -6.35
C LEU A 158 5.04 -0.35 -6.72
N TYR A 159 6.01 0.44 -6.24
CA TYR A 159 6.09 1.87 -6.53
C TYR A 159 6.25 2.16 -8.03
N ALA A 160 7.01 1.35 -8.73
CA ALA A 160 7.22 1.48 -10.18
C ALA A 160 5.93 1.22 -11.01
N GLU A 161 4.94 0.52 -10.45
CA GLU A 161 3.64 0.28 -11.09
C GLU A 161 2.64 1.44 -10.86
N LEU A 162 2.94 2.37 -9.96
CA LEU A 162 2.10 3.53 -9.69
C LEU A 162 2.27 4.62 -10.76
N PRO A 163 1.29 5.52 -10.96
CA PRO A 163 1.39 6.61 -11.93
C PRO A 163 2.60 7.51 -11.67
N ARG A 164 3.24 7.97 -12.73
CA ARG A 164 4.41 8.87 -12.66
C ARG A 164 4.11 10.18 -11.93
N SER A 165 2.87 10.64 -11.91
CA SER A 165 2.44 11.84 -11.16
C SER A 165 2.71 11.70 -9.67
N ILE A 166 2.56 10.50 -9.11
CA ILE A 166 2.91 10.18 -7.72
C ILE A 166 4.44 10.08 -7.57
N ALA A 167 5.12 9.46 -8.54
CA ALA A 167 6.56 9.25 -8.50
C ALA A 167 7.39 10.56 -8.60
N ILE A 168 6.83 11.63 -9.22
CA ILE A 168 7.56 12.90 -9.42
C ILE A 168 7.49 13.77 -8.16
N SER A 169 6.40 13.72 -7.38
CA SER A 169 6.24 14.55 -6.18
C SER A 169 7.30 14.28 -5.11
N THR A 170 7.81 13.04 -5.02
CA THR A 170 8.85 12.66 -4.06
C THR A 170 10.25 13.18 -4.39
N THR A 171 10.50 13.56 -5.66
CA THR A 171 11.86 13.99 -6.08
C THR A 171 12.11 15.50 -5.87
N THR A 172 11.07 16.30 -5.59
CA THR A 172 11.17 17.77 -5.56
C THR A 172 11.42 18.35 -4.16
N ASN A 173 11.54 17.52 -3.12
CA ASN A 173 11.73 18.00 -1.75
C ASN A 173 13.20 17.89 -1.28
N SER A 174 14.16 18.40 -2.09
CA SER A 174 15.48 18.76 -1.59
C SER A 174 15.42 20.20 -1.08
N PRO A 175 15.72 20.46 0.19
CA PRO A 175 15.80 21.83 0.69
C PRO A 175 16.94 22.54 -0.01
N THR A 176 16.63 23.49 -0.88
CA THR A 176 17.60 24.47 -1.38
C THR A 176 18.02 25.34 -0.18
N THR A 177 19.16 25.03 0.42
CA THR A 177 19.81 25.90 1.39
C THR A 177 20.26 27.16 0.65
N THR A 178 19.44 28.18 0.68
CA THR A 178 19.82 29.53 0.24
C THR A 178 20.79 30.07 1.29
N VAL A 179 22.06 30.00 1.00
CA VAL A 179 23.10 30.73 1.75
C VAL A 179 22.95 32.20 1.41
N SER A 180 22.23 32.94 2.27
CA SER A 180 22.18 34.39 2.22
C SER A 180 23.55 34.91 2.64
N GLY A 181 24.34 35.34 1.66
CA GLY A 181 25.60 36.06 1.89
C GLY A 181 25.31 37.41 2.56
N GLY A 182 25.51 37.49 3.86
CA GLY A 182 25.47 38.74 4.58
C GLY A 182 26.66 39.63 4.15
N VAL A 183 26.36 40.72 3.44
CA VAL A 183 27.29 41.82 3.18
C VAL A 183 27.41 42.59 4.48
N MET A 184 28.63 42.62 5.06
CA MET A 184 28.98 43.51 6.19
C MET A 184 29.01 44.98 5.71
N PRO A 185 28.41 45.94 6.43
CA PRO A 185 28.60 47.36 6.14
C PRO A 185 29.96 47.82 6.64
N ALA A 186 30.62 48.62 5.80
CA ALA A 186 31.92 49.21 6.05
C ALA A 186 31.86 50.23 7.21
N HIS A 187 32.91 50.21 8.03
CA HIS A 187 33.21 51.21 9.05
C HIS A 187 33.33 52.62 8.45
N ALA A 188 32.60 53.56 9.02
CA ALA A 188 32.83 54.99 8.84
C ALA A 188 33.88 55.49 9.86
N PRO A 189 34.76 56.43 9.50
CA PRO A 189 35.80 56.92 10.41
C PRO A 189 35.23 57.91 11.41
N MET A 190 35.72 57.84 12.66
CA MET A 190 35.50 58.85 13.70
C MET A 190 36.28 60.12 13.33
N GLU A 191 35.57 61.26 13.20
CA GLU A 191 36.19 62.58 13.25
C GLU A 191 36.35 63.03 14.72
N ASP A 192 37.55 63.39 15.05
CA ASP A 192 38.01 64.04 16.26
C ASP A 192 37.62 65.52 16.21
N SER A 193 37.07 66.08 17.27
CA SER A 193 37.00 67.53 17.49
C SER A 193 36.93 67.86 18.98
N THR A 194 38.03 68.31 19.49
CA THR A 194 38.31 69.38 20.50
C THR A 194 37.41 69.35 21.75
#